data_bfd862be74c82593ff4d3614d5a88d63
#
_entry.id   bfd862be74c82593ff4d3614d5a88d63
#
_cell.length_a   1.000
_cell.length_b   1.000
_cell.length_c   1.000
_cell.angle_alpha   90.00
_cell.angle_beta   90.00
_cell.angle_gamma   90.00
#
_symmetry.space_group_name_H-M   'P 1'
#
loop_
_entity.id
_entity.type
_entity.pdbx_description
1 polymer ?
#
loop_
_entity_poly.entity_id
_entity_poly.type
_entity_poly.pdbx_seq_one_letter_code
_entity_poly.pdbx_strand_id
1 'polypeptide(L)'
;RDAAAIDYRLGFFAFVQWLCFRQWRALRAHADSRNVKLMGDVPIGISWHSCDVFFNRDEFHLDWCGGSPPEGMGQSDPFFQQWGQNWGIPLYRWDHMEGNGFSWWQQRITRLTEIFQMFRLDHILGFYRIYAFPWRPERNAEFIGLSHDEAAAKTIGRLPRWFLRPDDTVENKAANRADGDVRLKAI
;
A
#
# COMPACT_ATOMS: atom_id res chain seq x y z
N ARG A 1 11.25 26.37 -14.97
CA ARG A 1 12.09 25.55 -14.09
C ARG A 1 13.42 25.32 -14.76
N ASP A 2 14.51 25.43 -14.03
CA ASP A 2 15.87 25.27 -14.54
C ASP A 2 16.11 23.78 -14.92
N ALA A 3 16.24 23.51 -16.22
CA ALA A 3 16.44 22.15 -16.73
C ALA A 3 17.74 21.53 -16.19
N ALA A 4 18.82 22.32 -16.09
CA ALA A 4 20.11 21.84 -15.60
C ALA A 4 20.02 21.41 -14.12
N ALA A 5 19.26 22.12 -13.29
CA ALA A 5 19.04 21.75 -11.91
C ALA A 5 18.19 20.46 -11.79
N ILE A 6 17.26 20.23 -12.72
CA ILE A 6 16.48 18.99 -12.77
C ILE A 6 17.39 17.82 -13.16
N ASP A 7 18.17 17.96 -14.22
CA ASP A 7 19.09 16.92 -14.71
C ASP A 7 20.12 16.54 -13.64
N TYR A 8 20.68 17.53 -12.94
CA TYR A 8 21.58 17.27 -11.81
C TYR A 8 20.91 16.43 -10.72
N ARG A 9 19.68 16.76 -10.32
CA ARG A 9 18.95 16.02 -9.30
C ARG A 9 18.61 14.61 -9.75
N LEU A 10 18.19 14.42 -10.98
CA LEU A 10 17.92 13.09 -11.54
C LEU A 10 19.19 12.24 -11.55
N GLY A 11 20.32 12.80 -12.01
CA GLY A 11 21.62 12.14 -11.97
C GLY A 11 22.06 11.77 -10.55
N PHE A 12 21.86 12.65 -9.58
CA PHE A 12 22.17 12.40 -8.17
C PHE A 12 21.34 11.22 -7.63
N PHE A 13 20.03 11.20 -7.83
CA PHE A 13 19.19 10.11 -7.36
C PHE A 13 19.50 8.79 -8.07
N ALA A 14 19.75 8.82 -9.38
CA ALA A 14 20.18 7.64 -10.12
C ALA A 14 21.50 7.06 -9.58
N PHE A 15 22.47 7.92 -9.27
CA PHE A 15 23.75 7.52 -8.66
C PHE A 15 23.54 6.90 -7.27
N VAL A 16 22.72 7.52 -6.43
CA VAL A 16 22.40 6.98 -5.08
C VAL A 16 21.76 5.60 -5.19
N GLN A 17 20.78 5.43 -6.09
CA GLN A 17 20.15 4.13 -6.32
C GLN A 17 21.15 3.09 -6.82
N TRP A 18 21.99 3.45 -7.79
CA TRP A 18 23.05 2.56 -8.28
C TRP A 18 24.00 2.12 -7.15
N LEU A 19 24.42 3.07 -6.30
CA LEU A 19 25.29 2.77 -5.17
C LEU A 19 24.62 1.84 -4.16
N CYS A 20 23.34 2.08 -3.83
CA CYS A 20 22.56 1.22 -2.96
C CYS A 20 22.47 -0.20 -3.51
N PHE A 21 22.09 -0.38 -4.78
CA PHE A 21 22.01 -1.70 -5.40
C PHE A 21 23.35 -2.42 -5.43
N ARG A 22 24.44 -1.71 -5.71
CA ARG A 22 25.78 -2.27 -5.67
C ARG A 22 26.15 -2.80 -4.30
N GLN A 23 25.87 -2.01 -3.25
CA GLN A 23 26.15 -2.40 -1.87
C GLN A 23 25.27 -3.59 -1.43
N TRP A 24 23.98 -3.55 -1.73
CA TRP A 24 23.06 -4.64 -1.40
C TRP A 24 23.43 -5.95 -2.08
N ARG A 25 23.83 -5.93 -3.35
CA ARG A 25 24.30 -7.12 -4.06
C ARG A 25 25.57 -7.70 -3.44
N ALA A 26 26.50 -6.85 -3.03
CA ALA A 26 27.70 -7.27 -2.32
C ALA A 26 27.38 -7.90 -0.95
N LEU A 27 26.47 -7.26 -0.19
CA LEU A 27 25.99 -7.79 1.08
C LEU A 27 25.28 -9.13 0.91
N ARG A 28 24.43 -9.27 -0.10
CA ARG A 28 23.76 -10.53 -0.43
C ARG A 28 24.76 -11.63 -0.74
N ALA A 29 25.73 -11.36 -1.59
CA ALA A 29 26.78 -12.33 -1.93
C ALA A 29 27.59 -12.76 -0.70
N HIS A 30 27.90 -11.81 0.19
CA HIS A 30 28.58 -12.10 1.45
C HIS A 30 27.71 -12.99 2.36
N ALA A 31 26.43 -12.68 2.53
CA ALA A 31 25.49 -13.47 3.31
C ALA A 31 25.35 -14.89 2.76
N ASP A 32 25.19 -15.02 1.45
CA ASP A 32 25.11 -16.32 0.76
C ASP A 32 26.38 -17.17 1.02
N SER A 33 27.57 -16.56 0.97
CA SER A 33 28.84 -17.26 1.27
C SER A 33 28.93 -17.76 2.70
N ARG A 34 28.12 -17.25 3.60
CA ARG A 34 28.02 -17.65 5.02
C ARG A 34 26.78 -18.47 5.32
N ASN A 35 26.03 -18.88 4.29
CA ASN A 35 24.75 -19.57 4.43
C ASN A 35 23.73 -18.80 5.29
N VAL A 36 23.77 -17.46 5.24
CA VAL A 36 22.81 -16.56 5.89
C VAL A 36 21.83 -16.07 4.84
N LYS A 37 20.53 -16.11 5.16
CA LYS A 37 19.47 -15.60 4.29
C LYS A 37 19.06 -14.21 4.76
N LEU A 38 18.92 -13.30 3.80
CA LEU A 38 18.39 -11.97 4.03
C LEU A 38 16.87 -12.01 3.82
N MET A 39 16.13 -11.51 4.80
CA MET A 39 14.68 -11.38 4.71
C MET A 39 14.30 -9.91 4.62
N GLY A 40 13.56 -9.55 3.58
CA GLY A 40 12.97 -8.22 3.41
C GLY A 40 11.52 -8.17 3.86
N ASP A 41 11.01 -6.97 4.02
CA ASP A 41 9.60 -6.71 4.30
C ASP A 41 8.96 -6.01 3.11
N VAL A 42 7.79 -6.48 2.70
CA VAL A 42 7.03 -5.96 1.57
C VAL A 42 5.71 -5.39 2.10
N PRO A 43 5.64 -4.09 2.37
CA PRO A 43 4.39 -3.49 2.80
C PRO A 43 3.34 -3.57 1.68
N ILE A 44 2.08 -3.83 2.04
CA ILE A 44 0.95 -3.78 1.09
C ILE A 44 0.83 -2.39 0.46
N GLY A 45 1.02 -1.35 1.26
CA GLY A 45 0.85 0.02 0.82
C GLY A 45 2.15 0.66 0.35
N ILE A 46 1.99 1.68 -0.47
CA ILE A 46 3.08 2.58 -0.89
C ILE A 46 2.70 4.01 -0.56
N SER A 47 3.70 4.89 -0.50
CA SER A 47 3.44 6.30 -0.27
C SER A 47 2.64 6.91 -1.41
N TRP A 48 1.61 7.68 -1.07
CA TRP A 48 0.84 8.47 -2.03
C TRP A 48 1.70 9.37 -2.92
N HIS A 49 2.79 9.89 -2.38
CA HIS A 49 3.72 10.79 -3.06
C HIS A 49 4.93 10.07 -3.66
N SER A 50 4.87 8.74 -3.80
CA SER A 50 5.94 7.97 -4.43
C SER A 50 6.00 8.17 -5.94
N CYS A 51 7.15 7.89 -6.52
CA CYS A 51 7.29 7.81 -7.98
C CYS A 51 6.42 6.69 -8.57
N ASP A 52 6.19 5.61 -7.82
CA ASP A 52 5.29 4.53 -8.24
C ASP A 52 3.88 5.06 -8.55
N VAL A 53 3.29 5.81 -7.62
CA VAL A 53 1.97 6.42 -7.83
C VAL A 53 2.02 7.48 -8.94
N PHE A 54 3.09 8.27 -9.00
CA PHE A 54 3.21 9.32 -10.00
C PHE A 54 3.23 8.77 -11.44
N PHE A 55 3.97 7.69 -11.67
CA PHE A 55 4.14 7.11 -13.01
C PHE A 55 3.09 6.04 -13.37
N ASN A 56 2.39 5.47 -12.37
CA ASN A 56 1.45 4.37 -12.57
C ASN A 56 0.06 4.71 -11.99
N ARG A 57 -0.44 5.91 -12.24
CA ARG A 57 -1.69 6.42 -11.64
C ARG A 57 -2.89 5.51 -11.88
N ASP A 58 -2.92 4.83 -13.02
CA ASP A 58 -4.02 3.95 -13.41
C ASP A 58 -4.08 2.66 -12.57
N GLU A 59 -3.00 2.33 -11.87
CA GLU A 59 -2.95 1.18 -10.95
C GLU A 59 -3.59 1.49 -9.58
N PHE A 60 -4.00 2.74 -9.31
CA PHE A 60 -4.43 3.18 -7.98
C PHE A 60 -5.75 3.94 -7.97
N HIS A 61 -6.58 3.64 -6.96
CA HIS A 61 -7.68 4.51 -6.57
C HIS A 61 -7.14 5.66 -5.72
N LEU A 62 -7.13 6.86 -6.27
CA LEU A 62 -6.55 8.04 -5.63
C LEU A 62 -7.57 8.88 -4.84
N ASP A 63 -8.80 8.44 -4.71
CA ASP A 63 -9.88 9.08 -3.94
C ASP A 63 -10.18 8.35 -2.61
N TRP A 64 -9.43 7.29 -2.31
CA TRP A 64 -9.51 6.53 -1.09
C TRP A 64 -8.12 6.29 -0.49
N CYS A 65 -8.06 6.21 0.85
CA CYS A 65 -6.85 5.86 1.59
C CYS A 65 -7.05 4.54 2.33
N GLY A 66 -6.11 3.63 2.20
CA GLY A 66 -6.11 2.38 2.94
C GLY A 66 -5.74 2.56 4.41
N GLY A 67 -6.22 1.64 5.23
CA GLY A 67 -6.00 1.62 6.66
C GLY A 67 -6.55 0.37 7.32
N SER A 68 -6.82 0.43 8.63
CA SER A 68 -7.47 -0.62 9.40
C SER A 68 -8.73 -0.10 10.12
N PRO A 69 -9.72 -0.97 10.38
CA PRO A 69 -10.90 -0.60 11.13
C PRO A 69 -10.57 -0.26 12.58
N PRO A 70 -11.51 0.35 13.34
CA PRO A 70 -11.34 0.53 14.76
C PRO A 70 -11.04 -0.80 15.45
N GLU A 71 -9.95 -0.85 16.18
CA GLU A 71 -9.61 -1.92 17.09
C GLU A 71 -10.11 -1.53 18.48
N GLY A 72 -10.76 -2.44 19.18
CA GLY A 72 -11.41 -2.17 20.47
C GLY A 72 -10.46 -1.63 21.54
N MET A 73 -10.90 -1.61 22.81
CA MET A 73 -10.24 -0.96 23.96
C MET A 73 -8.71 -1.16 24.02
N GLY A 74 -7.98 -0.04 24.15
CA GLY A 74 -6.52 -0.01 24.32
C GLY A 74 -5.79 1.05 23.51
N GLN A 75 -6.48 1.70 22.57
CA GLN A 75 -5.91 2.81 21.81
C GLN A 75 -6.11 4.13 22.58
N SER A 76 -5.04 4.92 22.73
CA SER A 76 -5.10 6.23 23.38
C SER A 76 -5.53 7.36 22.43
N ASP A 77 -5.42 7.16 21.11
CA ASP A 77 -5.77 8.14 20.09
C ASP A 77 -7.29 8.12 19.84
N PRO A 78 -8.01 9.25 20.05
CA PRO A 78 -9.46 9.32 19.86
C PRO A 78 -9.91 9.03 18.42
N PHE A 79 -9.11 9.40 17.43
CA PHE A 79 -9.40 9.08 16.03
C PHE A 79 -9.35 7.58 15.79
N PHE A 80 -8.30 6.91 16.29
CA PHE A 80 -8.13 5.45 16.13
C PHE A 80 -9.23 4.67 16.84
N GLN A 81 -9.68 5.14 18.01
CA GLN A 81 -10.81 4.53 18.72
C GLN A 81 -12.10 4.58 17.91
N GLN A 82 -12.35 5.71 17.26
CA GLN A 82 -13.61 5.96 16.57
C GLN A 82 -13.62 5.45 15.13
N TRP A 83 -12.56 5.69 14.39
CA TRP A 83 -12.51 5.49 12.94
C TRP A 83 -11.52 4.40 12.50
N GLY A 84 -10.56 4.02 13.34
CA GLY A 84 -9.46 3.13 12.99
C GLY A 84 -8.21 3.88 12.53
N GLN A 85 -7.31 3.17 11.89
CA GLN A 85 -6.03 3.74 11.44
C GLN A 85 -6.11 4.11 9.96
N ASN A 86 -5.97 5.39 9.65
CA ASN A 86 -5.84 5.87 8.28
C ASN A 86 -4.35 5.97 7.91
N TRP A 87 -3.85 5.03 7.13
CA TRP A 87 -2.43 4.98 6.75
C TRP A 87 -2.07 5.91 5.58
N GLY A 88 -3.05 6.49 4.90
CA GLY A 88 -2.82 7.41 3.80
C GLY A 88 -2.25 6.78 2.53
N ILE A 89 -2.26 5.46 2.44
CA ILE A 89 -1.81 4.74 1.25
C ILE A 89 -2.94 4.69 0.21
N PRO A 90 -2.66 4.86 -1.10
CA PRO A 90 -3.67 4.68 -2.13
C PRO A 90 -4.10 3.21 -2.21
N LEU A 91 -5.32 2.96 -2.65
CA LEU A 91 -5.80 1.60 -2.88
C LEU A 91 -5.42 1.13 -4.28
N TYR A 92 -5.23 -0.18 -4.44
CA TYR A 92 -4.99 -0.78 -5.76
C TYR A 92 -6.27 -0.90 -6.58
N ARG A 93 -6.18 -0.60 -7.85
CA ARG A 93 -7.22 -0.93 -8.84
C ARG A 93 -7.02 -2.35 -9.34
N TRP A 94 -7.47 -3.30 -8.51
CA TRP A 94 -7.27 -4.73 -8.79
C TRP A 94 -7.86 -5.19 -10.11
N ASP A 95 -8.98 -4.60 -10.53
CA ASP A 95 -9.61 -4.81 -11.84
C ASP A 95 -8.69 -4.41 -13.01
N HIS A 96 -8.05 -3.25 -12.89
CA HIS A 96 -7.09 -2.78 -13.87
C HIS A 96 -5.83 -3.65 -13.88
N MET A 97 -5.30 -3.97 -12.69
CA MET A 97 -4.11 -4.82 -12.55
C MET A 97 -4.33 -6.24 -13.10
N GLU A 98 -5.51 -6.81 -12.90
CA GLU A 98 -5.88 -8.11 -13.47
C GLU A 98 -5.83 -8.07 -15.00
N GLY A 99 -6.36 -7.00 -15.61
CA GLY A 99 -6.35 -6.79 -17.05
C GLY A 99 -4.94 -6.68 -17.65
N ASN A 100 -3.94 -6.28 -16.89
CA ASN A 100 -2.53 -6.20 -17.32
C ASN A 100 -1.64 -7.30 -16.75
N GLY A 101 -2.22 -8.35 -16.14
CA GLY A 101 -1.51 -9.49 -15.57
C GLY A 101 -0.73 -9.15 -14.30
N PHE A 102 -1.18 -8.16 -13.53
CA PHE A 102 -0.53 -7.69 -12.28
C PHE A 102 0.93 -7.25 -12.49
N SER A 103 1.23 -6.69 -13.64
CA SER A 103 2.60 -6.38 -14.08
C SER A 103 3.38 -5.51 -13.10
N TRP A 104 2.73 -4.52 -12.47
CA TRP A 104 3.35 -3.66 -11.47
C TRP A 104 3.81 -4.46 -10.24
N TRP A 105 2.97 -5.35 -9.71
CA TRP A 105 3.31 -6.21 -8.58
C TRP A 105 4.42 -7.20 -8.92
N GLN A 106 4.35 -7.83 -10.09
CA GLN A 106 5.38 -8.77 -10.55
C GLN A 106 6.75 -8.08 -10.67
N GLN A 107 6.80 -6.86 -11.21
CA GLN A 107 8.03 -6.08 -11.26
C GLN A 107 8.55 -5.74 -9.86
N ARG A 108 7.66 -5.36 -8.93
CA ARG A 108 8.02 -5.05 -7.55
C ARG A 108 8.63 -6.27 -6.85
N ILE A 109 8.00 -7.43 -6.95
CA ILE A 109 8.52 -8.67 -6.35
C ILE A 109 9.84 -9.08 -7.02
N THR A 110 9.93 -9.03 -8.34
CA THR A 110 11.17 -9.35 -9.08
C THR A 110 12.34 -8.51 -8.60
N ARG A 111 12.13 -7.19 -8.39
CA ARG A 111 13.18 -6.31 -7.86
C ARG A 111 13.60 -6.68 -6.43
N LEU A 112 12.68 -7.10 -5.59
CA LEU A 112 12.99 -7.53 -4.23
C LEU A 112 13.80 -8.83 -4.21
N THR A 113 13.54 -9.76 -5.12
CA THR A 113 14.32 -11.02 -5.23
C THR A 113 15.77 -10.81 -5.65
N GLU A 114 16.12 -9.67 -6.24
CA GLU A 114 17.52 -9.30 -6.50
C GLU A 114 18.31 -9.05 -5.19
N ILE A 115 17.64 -8.69 -4.11
CA ILE A 115 18.26 -8.32 -2.84
C ILE A 115 18.01 -9.38 -1.77
N PHE A 116 16.78 -9.85 -1.63
CA PHE A 116 16.37 -10.76 -0.56
C PHE A 116 16.11 -12.17 -1.08
N GLN A 117 16.44 -13.16 -0.28
CA GLN A 117 16.11 -14.57 -0.55
C GLN A 117 14.73 -14.94 0.02
N MET A 118 14.26 -14.18 0.99
CA MET A 118 12.96 -14.35 1.62
C MET A 118 12.33 -12.97 1.86
N PHE A 119 11.02 -12.89 1.91
CA PHE A 119 10.33 -11.67 2.32
C PHE A 119 9.02 -11.98 3.01
N ARG A 120 8.65 -11.10 3.90
CA ARG A 120 7.36 -11.06 4.56
C ARG A 120 6.43 -10.14 3.77
N LEU A 121 5.24 -10.61 3.45
CA LEU A 121 4.17 -9.73 2.97
C LEU A 121 3.47 -9.14 4.19
N ASP A 122 3.65 -7.84 4.40
CA ASP A 122 2.98 -7.14 5.47
C ASP A 122 1.53 -6.84 5.10
N HIS A 123 0.62 -6.97 6.07
CA HIS A 123 -0.82 -6.80 5.89
C HIS A 123 -1.38 -7.57 4.68
N ILE A 124 -1.10 -8.86 4.60
CA ILE A 124 -1.55 -9.75 3.50
C ILE A 124 -3.06 -9.67 3.25
N LEU A 125 -3.85 -9.32 4.25
CA LEU A 125 -5.30 -9.12 4.12
C LEU A 125 -5.66 -8.07 3.06
N GLY A 126 -4.78 -7.12 2.78
CA GLY A 126 -4.97 -6.10 1.75
C GLY A 126 -5.08 -6.64 0.33
N PHE A 127 -4.62 -7.87 0.06
CA PHE A 127 -4.84 -8.55 -1.21
C PHE A 127 -6.27 -9.08 -1.35
N TYR A 128 -6.95 -9.31 -0.24
CA TYR A 128 -8.31 -9.81 -0.16
C TYR A 128 -9.31 -8.68 -0.01
N ARG A 129 -9.09 -7.83 0.99
CA ARG A 129 -9.85 -6.61 1.27
C ARG A 129 -9.02 -5.67 2.13
N ILE A 130 -9.31 -4.40 2.08
CA ILE A 130 -8.68 -3.39 2.92
C ILE A 130 -9.73 -2.44 3.49
N TYR A 131 -9.56 -1.99 4.73
CA TYR A 131 -10.39 -0.92 5.26
C TYR A 131 -9.93 0.42 4.68
N ALA A 132 -10.85 1.26 4.27
CA ALA A 132 -10.54 2.45 3.50
C ALA A 132 -11.28 3.69 3.98
N PHE A 133 -10.62 4.81 3.87
CA PHE A 133 -11.09 6.13 4.27
C PHE A 133 -11.30 7.01 3.04
N PRO A 134 -12.43 7.75 2.93
CA PRO A 134 -12.67 8.69 1.83
C PRO A 134 -12.01 10.07 2.08
N TRP A 135 -11.03 10.13 2.97
CA TRP A 135 -10.22 11.31 3.25
C TRP A 135 -8.79 10.94 3.59
N ARG A 136 -7.89 11.90 3.45
CA ARG A 136 -6.47 11.75 3.76
C ARG A 136 -6.17 11.92 5.25
N PRO A 137 -5.07 11.34 5.76
CA PRO A 137 -4.69 11.46 7.18
C PRO A 137 -4.59 12.89 7.70
N GLU A 138 -4.20 13.85 6.88
CA GLU A 138 -4.09 15.27 7.25
C GLU A 138 -5.42 15.87 7.71
N ARG A 139 -6.53 15.22 7.32
CA ARG A 139 -7.87 15.62 7.70
C ARG A 139 -8.45 14.85 8.89
N ASN A 140 -7.73 13.88 9.46
CA ASN A 140 -8.24 13.03 10.53
C ASN A 140 -8.79 13.85 11.72
N ALA A 141 -8.11 14.93 12.09
CA ALA A 141 -8.55 15.80 13.18
C ALA A 141 -9.94 16.43 12.96
N GLU A 142 -10.36 16.61 11.68
CA GLU A 142 -11.68 17.16 11.36
C GLU A 142 -12.84 16.22 11.68
N PHE A 143 -12.56 14.94 11.92
CA PHE A 143 -13.55 13.88 12.09
C PHE A 143 -13.64 13.35 13.53
N ILE A 144 -12.73 13.75 14.42
CA ILE A 144 -12.76 13.34 15.83
C ILE A 144 -14.04 13.83 16.47
N GLY A 145 -14.80 12.91 17.10
CA GLY A 145 -16.02 13.20 17.83
C GLY A 145 -17.25 13.46 16.96
N LEU A 146 -17.13 13.43 15.63
CA LEU A 146 -18.28 13.54 14.74
C LEU A 146 -19.12 12.25 14.73
N SER A 147 -20.44 12.39 14.67
CA SER A 147 -21.32 11.28 14.31
C SER A 147 -21.09 10.81 12.86
N HIS A 148 -21.60 9.62 12.52
CA HIS A 148 -21.54 9.12 11.14
C HIS A 148 -22.22 10.07 10.13
N ASP A 149 -23.37 10.67 10.52
CA ASP A 149 -24.10 11.60 9.65
C ASP A 149 -23.32 12.89 9.40
N GLU A 150 -22.70 13.45 10.44
CA GLU A 150 -21.84 14.63 10.32
C GLU A 150 -20.59 14.35 9.46
N ALA A 151 -19.98 13.19 9.66
CA ALA A 151 -18.83 12.76 8.85
C ALA A 151 -19.24 12.53 7.37
N ALA A 152 -20.39 11.89 7.13
CA ALA A 152 -20.93 11.70 5.79
C ALA A 152 -21.21 13.02 5.08
N ALA A 153 -21.75 14.00 5.80
CA ALA A 153 -21.99 15.35 5.25
C ALA A 153 -20.70 16.03 4.76
N LYS A 154 -19.56 15.79 5.44
CA LYS A 154 -18.23 16.32 5.05
C LYS A 154 -17.57 15.57 3.89
N THR A 155 -18.07 14.39 3.54
CA THR A 155 -17.42 13.45 2.58
C THR A 155 -18.35 13.06 1.42
N ILE A 156 -19.38 13.85 1.16
CA ILE A 156 -20.36 13.62 0.09
C ILE A 156 -21.00 12.22 0.23
N GLY A 157 -21.46 11.89 1.46
CA GLY A 157 -22.13 10.63 1.77
C GLY A 157 -21.21 9.43 1.94
N ARG A 158 -19.88 9.60 1.88
CA ARG A 158 -18.91 8.50 2.02
C ARG A 158 -18.46 8.36 3.47
N LEU A 159 -18.34 7.12 3.93
CA LEU A 159 -17.78 6.77 5.25
C LEU A 159 -16.65 5.74 5.10
N PRO A 160 -15.78 5.62 6.10
CA PRO A 160 -14.82 4.52 6.13
C PRO A 160 -15.52 3.18 6.05
N ARG A 161 -14.97 2.28 5.23
CA ARG A 161 -15.59 0.98 4.98
C ARG A 161 -14.57 -0.03 4.45
N TRP A 162 -14.95 -1.30 4.44
CA TRP A 162 -14.23 -2.30 3.68
C TRP A 162 -14.31 -2.05 2.18
N PHE A 163 -13.21 -2.25 1.49
CA PHE A 163 -13.07 -2.09 0.07
C PHE A 163 -12.52 -3.41 -0.54
N LEU A 164 -13.03 -3.94 -1.61
CA LEU A 164 -14.06 -3.42 -2.53
C LEU A 164 -15.51 -3.62 -2.03
N ARG A 165 -15.79 -4.76 -1.35
CA ARG A 165 -17.12 -5.15 -0.89
C ARG A 165 -17.29 -4.69 0.56
N PRO A 166 -18.27 -3.81 0.84
CA PRO A 166 -18.40 -3.23 2.18
C PRO A 166 -18.96 -4.21 3.22
N ASP A 167 -19.70 -5.22 2.78
CA ASP A 167 -20.45 -6.09 3.65
C ASP A 167 -19.79 -7.46 3.85
N ASP A 168 -19.99 -8.05 5.02
CA ASP A 168 -19.44 -9.33 5.45
C ASP A 168 -20.42 -10.52 5.20
N THR A 169 -21.18 -10.46 4.11
CA THR A 169 -22.02 -11.60 3.70
C THR A 169 -21.17 -12.82 3.35
N VAL A 170 -21.77 -14.00 3.37
CA VAL A 170 -21.07 -15.26 3.04
C VAL A 170 -20.53 -15.20 1.61
N GLU A 171 -21.32 -14.66 0.69
CA GLU A 171 -20.98 -14.49 -0.72
C GLU A 171 -19.81 -13.53 -0.91
N ASN A 172 -19.83 -12.37 -0.22
CA ASN A 172 -18.75 -11.38 -0.29
C ASN A 172 -17.45 -11.90 0.32
N LYS A 173 -17.51 -12.65 1.42
CA LYS A 173 -16.34 -13.31 1.99
C LYS A 173 -15.74 -14.34 1.04
N ALA A 174 -16.56 -15.16 0.42
CA ALA A 174 -16.13 -16.15 -0.57
C ALA A 174 -15.49 -15.47 -1.80
N ALA A 175 -16.14 -14.44 -2.33
CA ALA A 175 -15.63 -13.67 -3.46
C ALA A 175 -14.31 -12.95 -3.14
N ASN A 176 -14.20 -12.29 -1.98
CA ASN A 176 -12.94 -11.66 -1.54
C ASN A 176 -11.80 -12.68 -1.44
N ARG A 177 -12.11 -13.88 -0.92
CA ARG A 177 -11.12 -14.96 -0.83
C ARG A 177 -10.66 -15.43 -2.21
N ALA A 178 -11.60 -15.70 -3.11
CA ALA A 178 -11.29 -16.13 -4.48
C ALA A 178 -10.42 -15.10 -5.21
N ASP A 179 -10.80 -13.81 -5.15
CA ASP A 179 -10.05 -12.72 -5.76
C ASP A 179 -8.63 -12.60 -5.17
N GLY A 180 -8.51 -12.67 -3.84
CA GLY A 180 -7.21 -12.60 -3.17
C GLY A 180 -6.29 -13.76 -3.52
N ASP A 181 -6.84 -14.97 -3.62
CA ASP A 181 -6.08 -16.17 -4.03
C ASP A 181 -5.60 -16.05 -5.49
N VAL A 182 -6.38 -15.45 -6.38
CA VAL A 182 -5.97 -15.17 -7.77
C VAL A 182 -4.82 -14.18 -7.78
N ARG A 183 -4.94 -13.06 -7.05
CA ARG A 183 -3.90 -12.02 -6.96
C ARG A 183 -2.58 -12.58 -6.44
N LEU A 184 -2.62 -13.32 -5.33
CA LEU A 184 -1.41 -13.91 -4.71
C LEU A 184 -0.77 -15.00 -5.56
N LYS A 185 -1.52 -15.69 -6.40
CA LYS A 185 -0.96 -16.68 -7.34
C LYS A 185 -0.33 -16.04 -8.58
N ALA A 186 -0.80 -14.85 -8.96
CA ALA A 186 -0.32 -14.15 -10.15
C ALA A 186 0.93 -13.32 -9.89
N ILE A 187 1.17 -12.93 -8.64
CA ILE A 187 2.29 -12.13 -8.17
C ILE A 187 3.47 -13.02 -7.72
#